data_1cec237c71261967da80c7ed790588ed
#
_entry.id   1cec237c71261967da80c7ed790588ed
#
_cell.length_a   1.000
_cell.length_b   1.000
_cell.length_c   1.000
_cell.angle_alpha   90.00
_cell.angle_beta   90.00
_cell.angle_gamma   90.00
#
_symmetry.space_group_name_H-M   'P 1'
#
loop_
_entity.id
_entity.type
_entity.pdbx_description
1 polymer ?
#
loop_
_entity_poly.entity_id
_entity_poly.type
_entity_poly.pdbx_seq_one_letter_code
_entity_poly.pdbx_strand_id
1 'polypeptide(L)'
;MGSKTKIFIVMEFVTGGELFDKIVNNGRMREDEARRYFQQLINAVDYCHSRGVYHRDLKPENLLLDTYGNLKVSDFGLSALSQQVRDDGLLHTTCGTPNYVAPEVLNDRGYDGATADMWSCGVILFVLLAGYLPFDDSNLMTLYKKISAAEFTCPPWLSFGAMKLIARILDPNPMTRITIAEILEDEWFKKDYKSLVFEEKEDTNLDDVEAVFKDSEEHHVTEKKEEQPAAMNAFELISMSKGLNLGNLFDVEQEFKRETRFTSKCPANEIIHKIEEAAKPLGFDVHKKNYKLRLENMKAGRKGNLNVATEVFQVAPSLHMVEVRKAKGDTLEFHKFYKNLSTCLEDVVWKTEEDMQKVK
;
A
#
# COMPACT_ATOMS: atom_id res chain seq x y z
N MET A 1 2.71 15.83 5.35
CA MET A 1 3.28 17.18 5.13
C MET A 1 4.16 17.15 3.89
N GLY A 2 4.16 18.18 3.07
CA GLY A 2 5.01 18.25 1.86
C GLY A 2 5.84 19.51 1.82
N SER A 3 7.07 19.41 1.36
CA SER A 3 7.88 20.52 0.91
C SER A 3 7.92 20.54 -0.63
N LYS A 4 8.57 21.55 -1.21
CA LYS A 4 8.65 21.67 -2.68
C LYS A 4 9.27 20.46 -3.39
N THR A 5 10.07 19.64 -2.67
CA THR A 5 10.81 18.50 -3.22
C THR A 5 10.56 17.18 -2.51
N LYS A 6 9.91 17.19 -1.32
CA LYS A 6 9.81 16.01 -0.46
C LYS A 6 8.42 15.89 0.13
N ILE A 7 7.91 14.69 0.16
CA ILE A 7 6.74 14.30 0.95
C ILE A 7 7.27 13.75 2.27
N PHE A 8 6.82 14.32 3.38
CA PHE A 8 7.15 13.85 4.73
C PHE A 8 5.97 13.05 5.26
N ILE A 9 6.22 11.80 5.57
CA ILE A 9 5.28 10.94 6.30
C ILE A 9 5.71 11.02 7.76
N VAL A 10 4.79 11.51 8.62
CA VAL A 10 5.02 11.57 10.06
C VAL A 10 4.35 10.35 10.68
N MET A 11 5.14 9.51 11.31
CA MET A 11 4.69 8.29 11.97
C MET A 11 4.95 8.37 13.47
N GLU A 12 4.24 7.55 14.24
CA GLU A 12 4.52 7.36 15.67
C GLU A 12 5.98 6.89 15.84
N PHE A 13 6.68 7.48 16.79
CA PHE A 13 8.02 7.05 17.13
C PHE A 13 7.96 5.89 18.12
N VAL A 14 8.42 4.72 17.71
CA VAL A 14 8.39 3.49 18.50
C VAL A 14 9.79 3.19 19.03
N THR A 15 9.93 3.03 20.34
CA THR A 15 11.26 3.01 21.02
C THR A 15 11.61 1.67 21.68
N GLY A 16 10.71 0.68 21.69
CA GLY A 16 10.95 -0.62 22.33
C GLY A 16 11.71 -1.64 21.48
N GLY A 17 12.17 -1.23 20.26
CA GLY A 17 12.90 -2.10 19.33
C GLY A 17 12.01 -3.06 18.55
N GLU A 18 12.62 -4.00 17.85
CA GLU A 18 11.93 -5.02 17.07
C GLU A 18 11.49 -6.19 17.95
N LEU A 19 10.32 -6.75 17.66
CA LEU A 19 9.86 -7.97 18.32
C LEU A 19 10.89 -9.12 18.17
N PHE A 20 11.57 -9.14 17.04
CA PHE A 20 12.53 -10.17 16.68
C PHE A 20 13.80 -10.15 17.54
N ASP A 21 14.20 -9.00 18.07
CA ASP A 21 15.35 -8.88 18.99
C ASP A 21 15.19 -9.76 20.21
N LYS A 22 13.96 -9.98 20.68
CA LYS A 22 13.66 -10.89 21.79
C LYS A 22 14.00 -12.34 21.46
N ILE A 23 13.80 -12.76 20.19
CA ILE A 23 14.12 -14.12 19.73
C ILE A 23 15.62 -14.26 19.54
N VAL A 24 16.29 -13.27 18.92
CA VAL A 24 17.74 -13.28 18.72
C VAL A 24 18.47 -13.39 20.04
N ASN A 25 18.02 -12.65 21.06
CA ASN A 25 18.68 -12.62 22.37
C ASN A 25 18.36 -13.82 23.26
N ASN A 26 17.15 -14.36 23.19
CA ASN A 26 16.63 -15.38 24.12
C ASN A 26 16.36 -16.75 23.45
N GLY A 27 16.58 -16.87 22.15
CA GLY A 27 16.16 -18.00 21.35
C GLY A 27 14.67 -17.96 21.03
N ARG A 28 13.90 -18.97 21.42
CA ARG A 28 12.45 -19.01 21.24
C ARG A 28 11.71 -18.33 22.39
N MET A 29 10.50 -17.83 22.13
CA MET A 29 9.63 -17.32 23.19
C MET A 29 8.92 -18.44 23.95
N ARG A 30 8.51 -18.17 25.18
CA ARG A 30 7.55 -19.00 25.88
C ARG A 30 6.20 -18.91 25.19
N GLU A 31 5.45 -20.01 25.24
CA GLU A 31 4.17 -20.11 24.52
C GLU A 31 3.14 -19.05 24.95
N ASP A 32 3.09 -18.69 26.22
CA ASP A 32 2.21 -17.65 26.73
C ASP A 32 2.59 -16.26 26.23
N GLU A 33 3.87 -15.97 26.11
CA GLU A 33 4.36 -14.72 25.55
C GLU A 33 4.13 -14.63 24.04
N ALA A 34 4.47 -15.68 23.30
CA ALA A 34 4.24 -15.77 21.86
C ALA A 34 2.74 -15.61 21.53
N ARG A 35 1.85 -16.23 22.33
CA ARG A 35 0.40 -16.09 22.17
C ARG A 35 -0.07 -14.64 22.34
N ARG A 36 0.42 -13.93 23.33
CA ARG A 36 0.06 -12.51 23.53
C ARG A 36 0.46 -11.63 22.33
N TYR A 37 1.65 -11.83 21.79
CA TYR A 37 2.08 -11.08 20.61
C TYR A 37 1.30 -11.49 19.37
N PHE A 38 1.02 -12.77 19.22
CA PHE A 38 0.20 -13.27 18.11
C PHE A 38 -1.23 -12.73 18.16
N GLN A 39 -1.82 -12.67 19.35
CA GLN A 39 -3.15 -12.04 19.55
C GLN A 39 -3.14 -10.56 19.14
N GLN A 40 -2.10 -9.81 19.48
CA GLN A 40 -1.97 -8.42 19.07
C GLN A 40 -1.75 -8.29 17.56
N LEU A 41 -0.96 -9.17 16.95
CA LEU A 41 -0.74 -9.21 15.51
C LEU A 41 -2.06 -9.45 14.76
N ILE A 42 -2.81 -10.48 15.15
CA ILE A 42 -4.10 -10.79 14.51
C ILE A 42 -5.08 -9.62 14.64
N ASN A 43 -5.17 -8.98 15.80
CA ASN A 43 -6.01 -7.79 15.96
C ASN A 43 -5.57 -6.64 15.05
N ALA A 44 -4.26 -6.40 14.91
CA ALA A 44 -3.75 -5.34 14.05
C ALA A 44 -4.04 -5.62 12.56
N VAL A 45 -3.88 -6.88 12.14
CA VAL A 45 -4.16 -7.32 10.77
C VAL A 45 -5.66 -7.25 10.48
N ASP A 46 -6.51 -7.70 11.41
CA ASP A 46 -7.98 -7.60 11.30
C ASP A 46 -8.43 -6.14 11.13
N TYR A 47 -7.85 -5.24 11.93
CA TYR A 47 -8.11 -3.81 11.83
C TYR A 47 -7.74 -3.26 10.44
N CYS A 48 -6.57 -3.64 9.90
CA CYS A 48 -6.16 -3.22 8.55
C CYS A 48 -7.10 -3.78 7.48
N HIS A 49 -7.39 -5.08 7.55
CA HIS A 49 -8.26 -5.74 6.57
C HIS A 49 -9.69 -5.21 6.59
N SER A 50 -10.24 -4.87 7.78
CA SER A 50 -11.57 -4.24 7.90
C SER A 50 -11.66 -2.87 7.22
N ARG A 51 -10.51 -2.22 7.01
CA ARG A 51 -10.38 -0.95 6.27
C ARG A 51 -9.91 -1.13 4.83
N GLY A 52 -9.87 -2.37 4.35
CA GLY A 52 -9.46 -2.69 2.99
C GLY A 52 -7.96 -2.47 2.73
N VAL A 53 -7.12 -2.52 3.76
CA VAL A 53 -5.67 -2.39 3.66
C VAL A 53 -5.01 -3.74 3.87
N TYR A 54 -4.24 -4.22 2.90
CA TYR A 54 -3.46 -5.46 2.94
C TYR A 54 -1.98 -5.13 3.03
N HIS A 55 -1.27 -5.71 4.01
CA HIS A 55 0.13 -5.34 4.31
C HIS A 55 1.11 -5.89 3.27
N ARG A 56 1.01 -7.17 2.92
CA ARG A 56 1.78 -7.93 1.91
C ARG A 56 3.28 -8.15 2.18
N ASP A 57 3.82 -7.60 3.25
CA ASP A 57 5.20 -7.84 3.70
C ASP A 57 5.29 -7.95 5.22
N LEU A 58 4.37 -8.72 5.81
CA LEU A 58 4.44 -9.02 7.24
C LEU A 58 5.64 -9.93 7.51
N LYS A 59 6.52 -9.45 8.39
CA LYS A 59 7.72 -10.16 8.84
C LYS A 59 8.16 -9.59 10.19
N PRO A 60 9.01 -10.30 10.94
CA PRO A 60 9.41 -9.86 12.29
C PRO A 60 10.03 -8.47 12.36
N GLU A 61 10.77 -8.07 11.32
CA GLU A 61 11.43 -6.75 11.23
C GLU A 61 10.42 -5.60 11.17
N ASN A 62 9.20 -5.86 10.68
CA ASN A 62 8.10 -4.89 10.59
C ASN A 62 7.21 -4.90 11.83
N LEU A 63 7.57 -5.68 12.86
CA LEU A 63 6.87 -5.79 14.12
C LEU A 63 7.69 -5.13 15.24
N LEU A 64 7.28 -3.91 15.61
CA LEU A 64 7.97 -3.11 16.61
C LEU A 64 7.25 -3.20 17.96
N LEU A 65 7.95 -2.88 19.02
CA LEU A 65 7.39 -2.80 20.37
C LEU A 65 7.43 -1.36 20.89
N ASP A 66 6.35 -0.92 21.48
CA ASP A 66 6.34 0.34 22.24
C ASP A 66 7.04 0.16 23.60
N THR A 67 7.18 1.25 24.35
CA THR A 67 7.78 1.26 25.70
C THR A 67 7.04 0.39 26.71
N TYR A 68 5.77 0.06 26.45
CA TYR A 68 4.93 -0.78 27.30
C TYR A 68 4.95 -2.25 26.85
N GLY A 69 5.66 -2.57 25.77
CA GLY A 69 5.71 -3.90 25.18
C GLY A 69 4.49 -4.26 24.32
N ASN A 70 3.72 -3.26 23.85
CA ASN A 70 2.67 -3.50 22.89
C ASN A 70 3.22 -3.54 21.46
N LEU A 71 2.61 -4.40 20.65
CA LEU A 71 3.00 -4.60 19.26
C LEU A 71 2.50 -3.43 18.38
N LYS A 72 3.38 -2.95 17.52
CA LYS A 72 3.10 -1.99 16.46
C LYS A 72 3.53 -2.58 15.12
N VAL A 73 2.63 -2.59 14.16
CA VAL A 73 2.92 -3.00 12.78
C VAL A 73 3.42 -1.79 12.00
N SER A 74 4.56 -1.92 11.34
CA SER A 74 5.23 -0.85 10.59
C SER A 74 5.47 -1.26 9.14
N ASP A 75 5.97 -0.31 8.34
CA ASP A 75 6.39 -0.51 6.94
C ASP A 75 5.27 -0.98 6.00
N PHE A 76 4.31 -0.11 5.79
CA PHE A 76 3.25 -0.28 4.79
C PHE A 76 3.71 0.04 3.36
N GLY A 77 5.03 0.04 3.09
CA GLY A 77 5.60 0.39 1.78
C GLY A 77 5.17 -0.52 0.62
N LEU A 78 4.82 -1.77 0.90
CA LEU A 78 4.29 -2.73 -0.06
C LEU A 78 2.79 -2.95 0.07
N SER A 79 2.10 -2.26 0.97
CA SER A 79 0.67 -2.46 1.20
C SER A 79 -0.17 -2.18 -0.04
N ALA A 80 -1.29 -2.88 -0.14
CA ALA A 80 -2.29 -2.66 -1.16
C ALA A 80 -3.61 -2.26 -0.53
N LEU A 81 -4.33 -1.39 -1.23
CA LEU A 81 -5.70 -1.04 -0.91
C LEU A 81 -6.67 -1.89 -1.72
N SER A 82 -7.88 -2.07 -1.21
CA SER A 82 -8.96 -2.77 -1.92
C SER A 82 -9.23 -2.19 -3.32
N GLN A 83 -8.95 -0.90 -3.54
CA GLN A 83 -9.05 -0.25 -4.85
C GLN A 83 -8.00 -0.73 -5.87
N GLN A 84 -6.93 -1.38 -5.44
CA GLN A 84 -5.89 -1.95 -6.31
C GLN A 84 -6.17 -3.40 -6.71
N VAL A 85 -7.20 -3.98 -6.13
CA VAL A 85 -7.76 -5.26 -6.54
C VAL A 85 -8.31 -5.10 -7.96
N ARG A 86 -7.94 -6.00 -8.88
CA ARG A 86 -8.43 -5.97 -10.26
C ARG A 86 -9.89 -6.40 -10.35
N ASP A 87 -10.46 -6.34 -11.56
CA ASP A 87 -11.85 -6.74 -11.84
C ASP A 87 -12.15 -8.21 -11.48
N ASP A 88 -11.11 -9.06 -11.39
CA ASP A 88 -11.18 -10.45 -10.93
C ASP A 88 -11.21 -10.62 -9.40
N GLY A 89 -11.16 -9.51 -8.66
CA GLY A 89 -11.14 -9.52 -7.20
C GLY A 89 -9.77 -9.83 -6.59
N LEU A 90 -8.67 -9.84 -7.38
CA LEU A 90 -7.35 -10.30 -6.96
C LEU A 90 -6.26 -9.23 -7.10
N LEU A 91 -5.19 -9.38 -6.30
CA LEU A 91 -3.94 -8.65 -6.42
C LEU A 91 -2.99 -9.41 -7.34
N HIS A 92 -2.21 -8.70 -8.15
CA HIS A 92 -1.32 -9.30 -9.17
C HIS A 92 0.14 -8.86 -9.06
N THR A 93 0.52 -8.20 -7.98
CA THR A 93 1.90 -7.78 -7.76
C THR A 93 2.58 -8.75 -6.80
N THR A 94 3.53 -9.54 -7.29
CA THR A 94 4.39 -10.38 -6.44
C THR A 94 5.35 -9.49 -5.67
N CYS A 95 5.27 -9.53 -4.35
CA CYS A 95 6.11 -8.75 -3.44
C CYS A 95 6.24 -9.49 -2.10
N GLY A 96 7.14 -8.99 -1.24
CA GLY A 96 7.38 -9.52 0.09
C GLY A 96 8.72 -10.25 0.24
N THR A 97 9.04 -10.62 1.47
CA THR A 97 10.27 -11.34 1.83
C THR A 97 10.06 -12.86 1.63
N PRO A 98 10.88 -13.56 0.82
CA PRO A 98 10.58 -14.92 0.33
C PRO A 98 10.12 -15.93 1.36
N ASN A 99 10.76 -15.96 2.54
CA ASN A 99 10.45 -16.93 3.60
C ASN A 99 9.06 -16.73 4.23
N TYR A 100 8.44 -15.56 4.05
CA TYR A 100 7.14 -15.18 4.62
C TYR A 100 6.03 -15.10 3.58
N VAL A 101 6.36 -15.24 2.29
CA VAL A 101 5.42 -15.11 1.17
C VAL A 101 4.56 -16.37 1.03
N ALA A 102 3.26 -16.16 0.85
CA ALA A 102 2.31 -17.25 0.63
C ALA A 102 2.49 -17.93 -0.75
N PRO A 103 2.20 -19.24 -0.87
CA PRO A 103 2.38 -19.98 -2.11
C PRO A 103 1.59 -19.43 -3.30
N GLU A 104 0.39 -18.90 -3.06
CA GLU A 104 -0.44 -18.29 -4.13
C GLU A 104 0.17 -17.00 -4.69
N VAL A 105 0.95 -16.25 -3.90
CA VAL A 105 1.66 -15.05 -4.36
C VAL A 105 2.78 -15.40 -5.34
N LEU A 106 3.39 -16.58 -5.18
CA LEU A 106 4.48 -17.06 -6.04
C LEU A 106 3.99 -17.53 -7.42
N ASN A 107 2.69 -17.81 -7.58
CA ASN A 107 2.13 -18.45 -8.77
C ASN A 107 1.70 -17.46 -9.88
N ASP A 108 1.81 -16.17 -9.68
CA ASP A 108 1.50 -15.08 -10.66
C ASP A 108 0.10 -15.15 -11.31
N ARG A 109 -0.86 -15.78 -10.64
CA ARG A 109 -2.26 -15.92 -11.11
C ARG A 109 -3.22 -14.93 -10.45
N GLY A 110 -2.70 -14.06 -9.60
CA GLY A 110 -3.48 -13.22 -8.70
C GLY A 110 -3.75 -13.91 -7.37
N TYR A 111 -3.91 -13.12 -6.31
CA TYR A 111 -4.11 -13.61 -4.96
C TYR A 111 -4.98 -12.65 -4.14
N ASP A 112 -5.63 -13.19 -3.12
CA ASP A 112 -6.32 -12.41 -2.10
C ASP A 112 -5.30 -11.91 -1.06
N GLY A 113 -5.28 -10.58 -0.82
CA GLY A 113 -4.32 -9.97 0.09
C GLY A 113 -4.51 -10.37 1.54
N ALA A 114 -5.77 -10.61 1.95
CA ALA A 114 -6.06 -10.99 3.32
C ALA A 114 -5.55 -12.41 3.61
N THR A 115 -5.79 -13.36 2.70
CA THR A 115 -5.30 -14.74 2.86
C THR A 115 -3.78 -14.82 2.80
N ALA A 116 -3.13 -13.99 1.99
CA ALA A 116 -1.67 -13.91 1.91
C ALA A 116 -1.05 -13.36 3.21
N ASP A 117 -1.62 -12.30 3.79
CA ASP A 117 -1.17 -11.77 5.10
C ASP A 117 -1.34 -12.82 6.21
N MET A 118 -2.40 -13.62 6.15
CA MET A 118 -2.60 -14.71 7.13
C MET A 118 -1.50 -15.75 7.09
N TRP A 119 -1.03 -16.15 5.90
CA TRP A 119 0.13 -17.04 5.78
C TRP A 119 1.36 -16.46 6.49
N SER A 120 1.67 -15.19 6.23
CA SER A 120 2.78 -14.49 6.87
C SER A 120 2.65 -14.48 8.40
N CYS A 121 1.43 -14.26 8.93
CA CYS A 121 1.15 -14.39 10.37
C CYS A 121 1.45 -15.79 10.90
N GLY A 122 1.17 -16.84 10.14
CA GLY A 122 1.49 -18.23 10.50
C GLY A 122 2.99 -18.49 10.57
N VAL A 123 3.74 -17.97 9.59
CA VAL A 123 5.22 -18.04 9.61
C VAL A 123 5.77 -17.31 10.85
N ILE A 124 5.27 -16.12 11.13
CA ILE A 124 5.66 -15.34 12.32
C ILE A 124 5.36 -16.13 13.59
N LEU A 125 4.15 -16.70 13.75
CA LEU A 125 3.81 -17.50 14.93
C LEU A 125 4.77 -18.70 15.10
N PHE A 126 5.08 -19.39 14.01
CA PHE A 126 6.06 -20.48 14.05
C PHE A 126 7.42 -19.98 14.54
N VAL A 127 7.92 -18.87 14.01
CA VAL A 127 9.22 -18.29 14.41
C VAL A 127 9.22 -17.89 15.89
N LEU A 128 8.14 -17.27 16.38
CA LEU A 128 8.03 -16.89 17.79
C LEU A 128 8.16 -18.12 18.72
N LEU A 129 7.53 -19.23 18.35
CA LEU A 129 7.48 -20.45 19.15
C LEU A 129 8.68 -21.40 18.93
N ALA A 130 9.19 -21.46 17.73
CA ALA A 130 10.27 -22.37 17.34
C ALA A 130 11.67 -21.75 17.50
N GLY A 131 11.80 -20.43 17.24
CA GLY A 131 13.06 -19.70 17.20
C GLY A 131 13.80 -19.78 15.86
N TYR A 132 13.18 -20.40 14.85
CA TYR A 132 13.71 -20.54 13.49
C TYR A 132 12.57 -20.56 12.46
N LEU A 133 12.91 -20.42 11.18
CA LEU A 133 11.94 -20.36 10.07
C LEU A 133 11.33 -21.76 9.78
N PRO A 134 10.01 -21.86 9.48
CA PRO A 134 9.41 -23.13 9.05
C PRO A 134 9.92 -23.56 7.66
N PHE A 135 10.21 -22.60 6.80
CA PHE A 135 10.73 -22.83 5.45
C PHE A 135 12.05 -22.09 5.30
N ASP A 136 13.12 -22.83 5.10
CA ASP A 136 14.45 -22.28 4.85
C ASP A 136 15.22 -23.19 3.90
N ASP A 137 15.90 -22.56 2.93
CA ASP A 137 16.81 -23.23 2.02
C ASP A 137 17.74 -22.21 1.36
N SER A 138 18.99 -22.57 1.12
CA SER A 138 19.95 -21.73 0.40
C SER A 138 19.61 -21.60 -1.09
N ASN A 139 18.87 -22.55 -1.65
CA ASN A 139 18.37 -22.53 -3.02
C ASN A 139 16.94 -22.04 -3.07
N LEU A 140 16.71 -20.91 -3.72
CA LEU A 140 15.40 -20.26 -3.82
C LEU A 140 14.32 -21.17 -4.44
N MET A 141 14.69 -21.99 -5.44
CA MET A 141 13.74 -22.92 -6.07
C MET A 141 13.32 -24.04 -5.12
N THR A 142 14.25 -24.51 -4.27
CA THR A 142 13.94 -25.49 -3.23
C THR A 142 13.09 -24.87 -2.14
N LEU A 143 13.40 -23.65 -1.73
CA LEU A 143 12.58 -22.89 -0.78
C LEU A 143 11.13 -22.76 -1.28
N TYR A 144 10.94 -22.37 -2.53
CA TYR A 144 9.59 -22.23 -3.11
C TYR A 144 8.83 -23.57 -3.19
N LYS A 145 9.53 -24.67 -3.45
CA LYS A 145 8.91 -26.02 -3.39
C LYS A 145 8.43 -26.35 -1.98
N LYS A 146 9.26 -26.10 -0.95
CA LYS A 146 8.89 -26.31 0.45
C LYS A 146 7.67 -25.46 0.84
N ILE A 147 7.65 -24.19 0.47
CA ILE A 147 6.52 -23.28 0.70
C ILE A 147 5.25 -23.81 0.02
N SER A 148 5.33 -24.15 -1.28
CA SER A 148 4.18 -24.63 -2.05
C SER A 148 3.61 -25.95 -1.55
N ALA A 149 4.45 -26.80 -0.95
CA ALA A 149 4.05 -28.07 -0.35
C ALA A 149 3.68 -27.94 1.14
N ALA A 150 3.86 -26.75 1.75
CA ALA A 150 3.79 -26.54 3.20
C ALA A 150 4.65 -27.58 3.96
N GLU A 151 5.86 -27.86 3.45
CA GLU A 151 6.77 -28.86 4.03
C GLU A 151 7.56 -28.25 5.19
N PHE A 152 7.03 -28.40 6.40
CA PHE A 152 7.68 -27.98 7.65
C PHE A 152 7.44 -28.99 8.77
N THR A 153 8.27 -28.93 9.80
CA THR A 153 8.16 -29.80 10.97
C THR A 153 8.09 -28.97 12.24
N CYS A 154 7.05 -29.18 13.03
CA CYS A 154 6.93 -28.55 14.34
C CYS A 154 7.88 -29.21 15.34
N PRO A 155 8.65 -28.42 16.11
CA PRO A 155 9.52 -28.99 17.14
C PRO A 155 8.70 -29.60 18.30
N PRO A 156 9.28 -30.58 19.03
CA PRO A 156 8.54 -31.37 20.01
C PRO A 156 8.10 -30.61 21.27
N TRP A 157 8.59 -29.41 21.45
CA TRP A 157 8.20 -28.56 22.59
C TRP A 157 6.94 -27.69 22.32
N LEU A 158 6.43 -27.66 21.09
CA LEU A 158 5.18 -27.00 20.81
C LEU A 158 4.00 -27.79 21.38
N SER A 159 3.04 -27.07 21.97
CA SER A 159 1.79 -27.71 22.38
C SER A 159 0.97 -28.18 21.17
N PHE A 160 0.15 -29.18 21.37
CA PHE A 160 -0.75 -29.71 20.35
C PHE A 160 -1.66 -28.61 19.78
N GLY A 161 -2.17 -27.69 20.62
CA GLY A 161 -2.99 -26.56 20.20
C GLY A 161 -2.23 -25.61 19.27
N ALA A 162 -0.99 -25.24 19.62
CA ALA A 162 -0.14 -24.40 18.77
C ALA A 162 0.15 -25.06 17.41
N MET A 163 0.52 -26.35 17.41
CA MET A 163 0.78 -27.11 16.19
C MET A 163 -0.45 -27.16 15.28
N LYS A 164 -1.63 -27.43 15.86
CA LYS A 164 -2.89 -27.49 15.12
C LYS A 164 -3.23 -26.15 14.48
N LEU A 165 -3.07 -25.05 15.22
CA LEU A 165 -3.34 -23.71 14.69
C LEU A 165 -2.36 -23.33 13.57
N ILE A 166 -1.05 -23.55 13.77
CA ILE A 166 -0.03 -23.30 12.75
C ILE A 166 -0.35 -24.07 11.46
N ALA A 167 -0.70 -25.35 11.56
CA ALA A 167 -1.01 -26.17 10.40
C ALA A 167 -2.24 -25.67 9.63
N ARG A 168 -3.23 -25.08 10.33
CA ARG A 168 -4.41 -24.48 9.68
C ARG A 168 -4.09 -23.12 9.02
N ILE A 169 -3.16 -22.34 9.59
CA ILE A 169 -2.73 -21.07 9.02
C ILE A 169 -1.79 -21.30 7.83
N LEU A 170 -0.86 -22.26 7.94
CA LEU A 170 0.07 -22.62 6.86
C LEU A 170 -0.54 -23.68 5.92
N ASP A 171 -1.84 -23.59 5.64
CA ASP A 171 -2.48 -24.36 4.58
C ASP A 171 -2.09 -23.77 3.22
N PRO A 172 -1.46 -24.54 2.32
CA PRO A 172 -1.02 -24.03 1.02
C PRO A 172 -2.19 -23.66 0.09
N ASN A 173 -3.39 -24.15 0.36
CA ASN A 173 -4.59 -23.79 -0.37
C ASN A 173 -5.27 -22.58 0.30
N PRO A 174 -5.26 -21.39 -0.33
CA PRO A 174 -5.86 -20.19 0.25
C PRO A 174 -7.37 -20.31 0.50
N MET A 175 -8.07 -21.21 -0.21
CA MET A 175 -9.52 -21.40 -0.07
C MET A 175 -9.91 -22.21 1.17
N THR A 176 -8.99 -22.99 1.72
CA THR A 176 -9.19 -23.82 2.94
C THR A 176 -8.38 -23.30 4.13
N ARG A 177 -7.50 -22.32 3.89
CA ARG A 177 -6.73 -21.66 4.93
C ARG A 177 -7.66 -20.99 5.93
N ILE A 178 -7.36 -21.13 7.21
CA ILE A 178 -8.13 -20.55 8.31
C ILE A 178 -8.27 -19.04 8.15
N THR A 179 -9.46 -18.51 8.42
CA THR A 179 -9.78 -17.08 8.41
C THR A 179 -9.49 -16.44 9.77
N ILE A 180 -9.41 -15.08 9.82
CA ILE A 180 -9.27 -14.35 11.10
C ILE A 180 -10.44 -14.70 12.04
N ALA A 181 -11.67 -14.72 11.53
CA ALA A 181 -12.85 -15.05 12.32
C ALA A 181 -12.73 -16.43 12.99
N GLU A 182 -12.21 -17.43 12.28
CA GLU A 182 -11.98 -18.77 12.82
C GLU A 182 -10.79 -18.82 13.80
N ILE A 183 -9.74 -18.00 13.60
CA ILE A 183 -8.63 -17.86 14.55
C ILE A 183 -9.13 -17.28 15.88
N LEU A 184 -9.98 -16.26 15.82
CA LEU A 184 -10.59 -15.67 17.04
C LEU A 184 -11.42 -16.69 17.83
N GLU A 185 -11.91 -17.76 17.19
CA GLU A 185 -12.65 -18.85 17.82
C GLU A 185 -11.77 -20.03 18.23
N ASP A 186 -10.48 -20.05 17.86
CA ASP A 186 -9.57 -21.15 18.19
C ASP A 186 -9.22 -21.19 19.68
N GLU A 187 -9.27 -22.36 20.29
CA GLU A 187 -9.05 -22.55 21.75
C GLU A 187 -7.65 -22.13 22.20
N TRP A 188 -6.63 -22.39 21.38
CA TRP A 188 -5.27 -21.97 21.70
C TRP A 188 -5.14 -20.44 21.68
N PHE A 189 -5.76 -19.81 20.69
CA PHE A 189 -5.77 -18.35 20.55
C PHE A 189 -6.57 -17.66 21.67
N LYS A 190 -7.74 -18.20 22.05
CA LYS A 190 -8.64 -17.61 23.06
C LYS A 190 -8.06 -17.60 24.48
N LYS A 191 -7.05 -18.42 24.73
CA LYS A 191 -6.48 -18.49 26.09
C LYS A 191 -5.95 -17.11 26.53
N ASP A 192 -6.52 -16.57 27.59
CA ASP A 192 -6.19 -15.24 28.14
C ASP A 192 -6.40 -14.07 27.15
N TYR A 193 -7.19 -14.29 26.08
CA TYR A 193 -7.48 -13.28 25.07
C TYR A 193 -8.40 -12.20 25.64
N LYS A 194 -7.96 -10.96 25.48
CA LYS A 194 -8.78 -9.77 25.73
C LYS A 194 -9.01 -9.09 24.39
N SER A 195 -10.26 -9.06 23.94
CA SER A 195 -10.63 -8.29 22.75
C SER A 195 -10.22 -6.83 22.95
N LEU A 196 -9.43 -6.32 22.04
CA LEU A 196 -9.15 -4.90 21.98
C LEU A 196 -10.43 -4.24 21.45
N VAL A 197 -11.17 -3.58 22.32
CA VAL A 197 -12.13 -2.58 21.89
C VAL A 197 -11.29 -1.41 21.42
N PHE A 198 -11.15 -1.23 20.13
CA PHE A 198 -10.68 0.02 19.57
C PHE A 198 -11.82 1.03 19.92
N GLU A 199 -11.65 1.80 20.98
CA GLU A 199 -12.39 3.03 21.09
C GLU A 199 -11.98 3.81 19.82
N GLU A 200 -12.88 3.91 18.87
CA GLU A 200 -12.80 4.98 17.90
C GLU A 200 -12.77 6.23 18.79
N LYS A 201 -11.57 6.78 18.98
CA LYS A 201 -11.48 8.16 19.37
C LYS A 201 -12.16 8.86 18.21
N GLU A 202 -13.44 9.19 18.40
CA GLU A 202 -14.06 10.20 17.59
C GLU A 202 -13.02 11.29 17.48
N ASP A 203 -12.56 11.55 16.26
CA ASP A 203 -11.64 12.64 15.99
C ASP A 203 -12.28 13.86 16.62
N THR A 204 -11.79 14.25 17.78
CA THR A 204 -12.25 15.36 18.58
C THR A 204 -11.95 16.67 17.88
N ASN A 205 -12.33 16.80 16.60
CA ASN A 205 -12.34 18.06 15.86
C ASN A 205 -13.13 18.02 14.54
N LEU A 206 -14.03 17.06 14.36
CA LEU A 206 -15.02 17.19 13.28
C LEU A 206 -16.08 18.25 13.64
N ASP A 207 -16.33 18.50 14.91
CA ASP A 207 -17.27 19.54 15.34
C ASP A 207 -16.83 20.95 14.96
N ASP A 208 -15.54 21.25 14.96
CA ASP A 208 -15.03 22.55 14.49
C ASP A 208 -15.09 22.65 12.95
N VAL A 209 -14.99 21.54 12.24
CA VAL A 209 -15.14 21.52 10.78
C VAL A 209 -16.63 21.59 10.40
N GLU A 210 -17.50 20.86 11.10
CA GLU A 210 -18.96 20.97 10.91
C GLU A 210 -19.51 22.33 11.34
N ALA A 211 -18.97 22.97 12.38
CA ALA A 211 -19.36 24.32 12.76
C ALA A 211 -19.05 25.35 11.67
N VAL A 212 -17.93 25.24 11.00
CA VAL A 212 -17.57 26.10 9.84
C VAL A 212 -18.49 25.86 8.64
N PHE A 213 -19.01 24.63 8.47
CA PHE A 213 -19.95 24.32 7.39
C PHE A 213 -21.42 24.64 7.76
N LYS A 214 -21.82 24.62 9.03
CA LYS A 214 -23.18 25.00 9.48
C LYS A 214 -23.43 26.51 9.36
N ASP A 215 -22.40 27.33 9.52
CA ASP A 215 -22.51 28.80 9.34
C ASP A 215 -22.75 29.21 7.88
N SER A 216 -22.54 28.30 6.92
CA SER A 216 -22.80 28.54 5.48
C SER A 216 -24.18 28.05 5.01
N GLU A 217 -24.97 27.35 5.83
CA GLU A 217 -26.30 26.84 5.43
C GLU A 217 -27.44 27.85 5.62
N GLU A 218 -27.24 29.02 6.28
CA GLU A 218 -28.27 30.03 6.44
C GLU A 218 -28.42 31.04 5.31
N HIS A 219 -27.62 30.94 4.24
CA HIS A 219 -27.82 31.72 3.04
C HIS A 219 -28.23 30.84 1.86
N HIS A 220 -29.54 30.77 1.62
CA HIS A 220 -30.14 30.23 0.42
C HIS A 220 -29.54 30.83 -0.87
N VAL A 221 -28.54 30.15 -1.43
CA VAL A 221 -28.24 30.17 -2.85
C VAL A 221 -28.07 28.74 -3.30
N THR A 222 -28.86 28.33 -4.25
CA THR A 222 -28.77 27.06 -4.95
C THR A 222 -27.44 27.00 -5.71
N GLU A 223 -26.35 26.70 -5.02
CA GLU A 223 -25.08 26.36 -5.66
C GLU A 223 -25.04 24.89 -6.03
N LYS A 224 -24.80 24.63 -7.31
CA LYS A 224 -24.44 23.30 -7.79
C LYS A 224 -23.26 22.82 -6.95
N LYS A 225 -23.42 21.69 -6.26
CA LYS A 225 -22.30 21.01 -5.60
C LYS A 225 -21.17 20.84 -6.61
N GLU A 226 -20.11 21.60 -6.48
CA GLU A 226 -18.90 21.38 -7.24
C GLU A 226 -18.30 20.06 -6.75
N GLU A 227 -18.23 19.08 -7.65
CA GLU A 227 -17.55 17.82 -7.37
C GLU A 227 -16.07 18.13 -7.10
N GLN A 228 -15.54 17.64 -5.99
CA GLN A 228 -14.11 17.78 -5.65
C GLN A 228 -13.31 16.62 -6.23
N PRO A 229 -11.99 16.80 -6.51
CA PRO A 229 -11.13 15.70 -6.90
C PRO A 229 -11.13 14.62 -5.82
N ALA A 230 -10.97 13.35 -6.24
CA ALA A 230 -10.81 12.24 -5.30
C ALA A 230 -9.65 12.55 -4.34
N ALA A 231 -9.92 12.54 -3.04
CA ALA A 231 -8.88 12.71 -2.03
C ALA A 231 -8.04 11.44 -1.96
N MET A 232 -6.72 11.59 -1.96
CA MET A 232 -5.77 10.49 -1.86
C MET A 232 -5.10 10.54 -0.50
N ASN A 233 -5.19 9.44 0.25
CA ASN A 233 -4.52 9.32 1.54
C ASN A 233 -3.04 8.92 1.39
N ALA A 234 -2.27 8.99 2.50
CA ALA A 234 -0.84 8.68 2.48
C ALA A 234 -0.55 7.25 2.05
N PHE A 235 -1.41 6.27 2.36
CA PHE A 235 -1.25 4.87 1.97
C PHE A 235 -1.46 4.68 0.46
N GLU A 236 -2.43 5.36 -0.13
CA GLU A 236 -2.64 5.35 -1.58
C GLU A 236 -1.42 5.93 -2.31
N LEU A 237 -0.85 7.00 -1.77
CA LEU A 237 0.36 7.62 -2.33
C LEU A 237 1.57 6.69 -2.25
N ILE A 238 1.75 5.99 -1.12
CA ILE A 238 2.82 5.01 -0.91
C ILE A 238 2.63 3.80 -1.83
N SER A 239 1.42 3.26 -1.92
CA SER A 239 1.12 2.09 -2.74
C SER A 239 1.26 2.34 -4.24
N MET A 240 1.03 3.58 -4.68
CA MET A 240 1.23 4.00 -6.08
C MET A 240 2.70 4.30 -6.39
N SER A 241 3.54 4.63 -5.41
CA SER A 241 4.99 4.67 -5.58
C SER A 241 5.49 3.24 -5.65
N LYS A 242 5.88 2.76 -6.82
CA LYS A 242 6.48 1.41 -7.01
C LYS A 242 7.70 1.26 -6.10
N GLY A 243 7.48 0.77 -4.88
CA GLY A 243 8.47 0.53 -3.84
C GLY A 243 9.29 1.79 -3.50
N LEU A 244 9.14 2.33 -2.32
CA LEU A 244 10.14 3.20 -1.70
C LEU A 244 11.41 2.35 -1.49
N ASN A 245 12.17 2.14 -2.57
CA ASN A 245 13.51 1.59 -2.45
C ASN A 245 14.40 2.72 -1.93
N LEU A 246 14.53 2.80 -0.62
CA LEU A 246 15.39 3.77 0.07
C LEU A 246 16.86 3.64 -0.37
N GLY A 247 17.28 2.49 -0.91
CA GLY A 247 18.61 2.29 -1.52
C GLY A 247 18.87 3.20 -2.71
N ASN A 248 17.85 3.58 -3.48
CA ASN A 248 18.02 4.48 -4.63
C ASN A 248 18.21 5.96 -4.25
N LEU A 249 18.13 6.31 -2.97
CA LEU A 249 18.46 7.66 -2.49
C LEU A 249 19.98 7.91 -2.44
N PHE A 250 20.79 6.86 -2.54
CA PHE A 250 22.25 6.93 -2.40
C PHE A 250 23.01 6.57 -3.69
N ASP A 251 22.33 6.03 -4.72
CA ASP A 251 22.94 5.70 -6.00
C ASP A 251 22.78 6.86 -7.00
N VAL A 252 23.86 7.56 -7.25
CA VAL A 252 23.96 8.72 -8.18
C VAL A 252 23.94 8.30 -9.66
N GLU A 253 23.97 7.01 -9.97
CA GLU A 253 24.01 6.49 -11.33
C GLU A 253 22.97 5.38 -11.54
N GLN A 254 21.72 5.76 -11.84
CA GLN A 254 20.86 4.89 -12.66
C GLN A 254 19.80 5.68 -13.44
N GLU A 255 19.75 5.37 -14.71
CA GLU A 255 18.86 5.74 -15.81
C GLU A 255 17.50 6.32 -15.43
N PHE A 256 17.16 7.44 -16.04
CA PHE A 256 15.87 8.13 -16.05
C PHE A 256 14.68 7.17 -16.03
N LYS A 257 14.17 6.86 -14.84
CA LYS A 257 12.79 6.34 -14.68
C LYS A 257 11.88 7.47 -15.12
N ARG A 258 11.21 7.28 -16.25
CA ARG A 258 10.28 8.24 -16.85
C ARG A 258 9.04 8.32 -15.98
N GLU A 259 9.03 9.28 -15.06
CA GLU A 259 7.87 9.58 -14.24
C GLU A 259 6.78 10.15 -15.11
N THR A 260 5.60 9.54 -15.09
CA THR A 260 4.39 10.02 -15.76
C THR A 260 3.42 10.67 -14.77
N ARG A 261 3.99 11.23 -13.71
CA ARG A 261 3.28 11.91 -12.63
C ARG A 261 3.98 13.22 -12.30
N PHE A 262 3.18 14.21 -11.88
CA PHE A 262 3.70 15.46 -11.36
C PHE A 262 2.75 16.01 -10.29
N THR A 263 3.28 16.91 -9.46
CA THR A 263 2.50 17.63 -8.45
C THR A 263 2.27 19.07 -8.87
N SER A 264 1.15 19.65 -8.42
CA SER A 264 0.76 21.02 -8.71
C SER A 264 0.11 21.68 -7.49
N LYS A 265 0.33 22.97 -7.32
CA LYS A 265 -0.35 23.82 -6.34
C LYS A 265 -1.55 24.55 -6.92
N CYS A 266 -1.73 24.47 -8.24
CA CYS A 266 -2.88 25.07 -8.89
C CYS A 266 -4.17 24.37 -8.46
N PRO A 267 -5.30 25.07 -8.45
CA PRO A 267 -6.62 24.46 -8.27
C PRO A 267 -6.87 23.36 -9.30
N ALA A 268 -7.53 22.27 -8.89
CA ALA A 268 -7.76 21.12 -9.75
C ALA A 268 -8.46 21.46 -11.07
N ASN A 269 -9.41 22.40 -11.05
CA ASN A 269 -10.09 22.87 -12.25
C ASN A 269 -9.15 23.59 -13.24
N GLU A 270 -8.19 24.36 -12.73
CA GLU A 270 -7.18 25.02 -13.53
C GLU A 270 -6.22 24.00 -14.17
N ILE A 271 -5.80 23.01 -13.40
CA ILE A 271 -4.96 21.88 -13.90
C ILE A 271 -5.67 21.18 -15.06
N ILE A 272 -6.94 20.82 -14.90
CA ILE A 272 -7.76 20.19 -15.92
C ILE A 272 -7.85 21.05 -17.19
N HIS A 273 -8.11 22.35 -17.03
CA HIS A 273 -8.21 23.29 -18.15
C HIS A 273 -6.88 23.39 -18.92
N LYS A 274 -5.78 23.52 -18.21
CA LYS A 274 -4.43 23.57 -18.80
C LYS A 274 -4.05 22.31 -19.55
N ILE A 275 -4.39 21.12 -19.02
CA ILE A 275 -4.18 19.84 -19.71
C ILE A 275 -5.01 19.79 -20.99
N GLU A 276 -6.27 20.23 -20.95
CA GLU A 276 -7.15 20.29 -22.12
C GLU A 276 -6.60 21.26 -23.19
N GLU A 277 -6.17 22.45 -22.81
CA GLU A 277 -5.55 23.42 -23.72
C GLU A 277 -4.25 22.90 -24.34
N ALA A 278 -3.43 22.18 -23.57
CA ALA A 278 -2.18 21.60 -24.03
C ALA A 278 -2.37 20.38 -24.96
N ALA A 279 -3.42 19.57 -24.74
CA ALA A 279 -3.67 18.37 -25.51
C ALA A 279 -4.29 18.64 -26.89
N LYS A 280 -5.15 19.65 -27.02
CA LYS A 280 -5.83 20.00 -28.29
C LYS A 280 -4.86 20.30 -29.45
N PRO A 281 -3.84 21.16 -29.30
CA PRO A 281 -2.87 21.43 -30.36
C PRO A 281 -2.02 20.19 -30.73
N LEU A 282 -1.88 19.21 -29.79
CA LEU A 282 -1.17 17.96 -30.04
C LEU A 282 -2.03 16.94 -30.80
N GLY A 283 -3.25 17.31 -31.20
CA GLY A 283 -4.14 16.49 -32.02
C GLY A 283 -4.98 15.49 -31.23
N PHE A 284 -5.23 15.75 -29.94
CA PHE A 284 -6.05 14.91 -29.11
C PHE A 284 -7.46 15.48 -28.96
N ASP A 285 -8.46 14.62 -29.07
CA ASP A 285 -9.80 14.89 -28.59
C ASP A 285 -9.87 14.61 -27.08
N VAL A 286 -10.56 15.48 -26.35
CA VAL A 286 -10.54 15.49 -24.89
C VAL A 286 -11.94 15.25 -24.33
N HIS A 287 -12.12 14.09 -23.72
CA HIS A 287 -13.34 13.74 -22.98
C HIS A 287 -13.09 13.94 -21.49
N LYS A 288 -13.89 14.79 -20.88
CA LYS A 288 -13.80 15.14 -19.47
C LYS A 288 -15.00 14.60 -18.69
N LYS A 289 -14.71 13.94 -17.57
CA LYS A 289 -15.71 13.54 -16.58
C LYS A 289 -15.11 13.76 -15.19
N ASN A 290 -15.66 14.71 -14.45
CA ASN A 290 -15.12 15.12 -13.15
C ASN A 290 -13.64 15.53 -13.29
N TYR A 291 -12.75 14.98 -12.46
CA TYR A 291 -11.29 15.23 -12.50
C TYR A 291 -10.50 14.18 -13.28
N LYS A 292 -11.18 13.48 -14.20
CA LYS A 292 -10.59 12.50 -15.12
C LYS A 292 -10.70 13.01 -16.54
N LEU A 293 -9.61 12.86 -17.31
CA LEU A 293 -9.56 13.18 -18.72
C LEU A 293 -9.19 11.92 -19.52
N ARG A 294 -9.88 11.69 -20.61
CA ARG A 294 -9.51 10.74 -21.62
C ARG A 294 -9.12 11.50 -22.87
N LEU A 295 -7.87 11.37 -23.27
CA LEU A 295 -7.30 12.03 -24.43
C LEU A 295 -7.16 10.99 -25.54
N GLU A 296 -7.83 11.17 -26.67
CA GLU A 296 -7.81 10.26 -27.80
C GLU A 296 -7.16 10.95 -29.02
N ASN A 297 -6.05 10.41 -29.51
CA ASN A 297 -5.42 10.95 -30.70
C ASN A 297 -6.28 10.63 -31.92
N MET A 298 -6.62 11.65 -32.71
CA MET A 298 -7.40 11.51 -33.93
C MET A 298 -6.63 10.84 -35.06
N LYS A 299 -5.31 10.78 -35.02
CA LYS A 299 -4.46 10.14 -36.03
C LYS A 299 -4.04 8.74 -35.56
N ALA A 300 -4.22 7.75 -36.44
CA ALA A 300 -3.75 6.40 -36.20
C ALA A 300 -2.21 6.36 -36.27
N GLY A 301 -1.58 5.95 -35.16
CA GLY A 301 -0.15 5.68 -35.07
C GLY A 301 0.21 4.25 -35.46
N ARG A 302 1.46 3.83 -35.19
CA ARG A 302 1.99 2.49 -35.54
C ARG A 302 1.19 1.32 -34.93
N LYS A 303 0.55 1.51 -33.77
CA LYS A 303 -0.24 0.52 -33.02
C LYS A 303 -1.68 0.99 -32.78
N GLY A 304 -2.28 1.68 -33.74
CA GLY A 304 -3.59 2.30 -33.63
C GLY A 304 -3.53 3.66 -32.92
N ASN A 305 -4.69 4.22 -32.59
CA ASN A 305 -4.77 5.55 -31.97
C ASN A 305 -4.19 5.52 -30.55
N LEU A 306 -3.38 6.53 -30.23
CA LEU A 306 -2.88 6.71 -28.87
C LEU A 306 -4.02 7.24 -27.98
N ASN A 307 -4.36 6.49 -26.93
CA ASN A 307 -5.30 6.92 -25.90
C ASN A 307 -4.54 7.08 -24.60
N VAL A 308 -4.75 8.22 -23.95
CA VAL A 308 -4.11 8.58 -22.68
C VAL A 308 -5.20 8.88 -21.66
N ALA A 309 -5.08 8.31 -20.48
CA ALA A 309 -5.93 8.62 -19.34
C ALA A 309 -5.16 9.53 -18.38
N THR A 310 -5.80 10.61 -17.94
CA THR A 310 -5.23 11.53 -16.95
C THR A 310 -6.22 11.71 -15.81
N GLU A 311 -5.71 11.70 -14.60
CA GLU A 311 -6.52 11.88 -13.39
C GLU A 311 -5.83 12.82 -12.42
N VAL A 312 -6.61 13.72 -11.80
CA VAL A 312 -6.15 14.69 -10.82
C VAL A 312 -6.66 14.28 -9.45
N PHE A 313 -5.75 14.10 -8.50
CA PHE A 313 -6.04 13.71 -7.12
C PHE A 313 -5.67 14.84 -6.16
N GLN A 314 -6.44 15.02 -5.12
CA GLN A 314 -6.08 15.90 -4.02
C GLN A 314 -5.26 15.11 -2.99
N VAL A 315 -4.00 15.53 -2.76
CA VAL A 315 -3.10 14.91 -1.78
C VAL A 315 -2.93 15.74 -0.51
N ALA A 316 -3.26 17.03 -0.60
CA ALA A 316 -3.37 17.95 0.54
C ALA A 316 -4.29 19.11 0.14
N PRO A 317 -4.81 19.94 1.07
CA PRO A 317 -5.76 21.02 0.76
C PRO A 317 -5.35 21.97 -0.36
N SER A 318 -4.04 22.19 -0.56
CA SER A 318 -3.46 23.05 -1.60
C SER A 318 -2.47 22.33 -2.50
N LEU A 319 -2.52 20.99 -2.57
CA LEU A 319 -1.60 20.20 -3.37
C LEU A 319 -2.35 19.10 -4.11
N HIS A 320 -2.16 19.05 -5.42
CA HIS A 320 -2.74 18.04 -6.29
C HIS A 320 -1.64 17.20 -6.94
N MET A 321 -1.91 15.93 -7.16
CA MET A 321 -1.09 15.03 -7.97
C MET A 321 -1.83 14.73 -9.27
N VAL A 322 -1.12 14.81 -10.37
CA VAL A 322 -1.61 14.47 -11.70
C VAL A 322 -0.92 13.20 -12.17
N GLU A 323 -1.70 12.20 -12.51
CA GLU A 323 -1.20 10.97 -13.11
C GLU A 323 -1.61 10.92 -14.58
N VAL A 324 -0.63 10.61 -15.45
CA VAL A 324 -0.82 10.48 -16.89
C VAL A 324 -0.46 9.07 -17.31
N ARG A 325 -1.44 8.28 -17.77
CA ARG A 325 -1.26 6.86 -18.12
C ARG A 325 -1.59 6.61 -19.59
N LYS A 326 -0.79 5.76 -20.24
CA LYS A 326 -1.12 5.22 -21.55
C LYS A 326 -2.23 4.17 -21.39
N ALA A 327 -3.40 4.42 -21.96
CA ALA A 327 -4.50 3.45 -22.02
C ALA A 327 -4.38 2.52 -23.25
N LYS A 328 -4.00 3.07 -24.44
CA LYS A 328 -3.85 2.32 -25.69
C LYS A 328 -2.82 3.00 -26.59
N GLY A 329 -2.20 2.26 -27.51
CA GLY A 329 -1.30 2.81 -28.52
C GLY A 329 0.19 2.50 -28.29
N ASP A 330 1.06 3.12 -29.08
CA ASP A 330 2.50 2.90 -29.05
C ASP A 330 3.17 3.62 -27.86
N THR A 331 4.13 2.96 -27.22
CA THR A 331 4.83 3.50 -26.05
C THR A 331 5.75 4.67 -26.40
N LEU A 332 6.38 4.66 -27.57
CA LEU A 332 7.25 5.74 -28.01
C LEU A 332 6.45 7.01 -28.32
N GLU A 333 5.27 6.83 -28.94
CA GLU A 333 4.33 7.94 -29.21
C GLU A 333 3.81 8.54 -27.89
N PHE A 334 3.50 7.69 -26.89
CA PHE A 334 3.11 8.16 -25.54
C PHE A 334 4.23 8.99 -24.90
N HIS A 335 5.50 8.57 -25.00
CA HIS A 335 6.59 9.36 -24.43
C HIS A 335 6.82 10.69 -25.12
N LYS A 336 6.64 10.74 -26.46
CA LYS A 336 6.69 12.00 -27.20
C LYS A 336 5.55 12.93 -26.78
N PHE A 337 4.35 12.38 -26.67
CA PHE A 337 3.18 13.13 -26.16
C PHE A 337 3.45 13.68 -24.76
N TYR A 338 3.89 12.82 -23.82
CA TYR A 338 4.13 13.23 -22.43
C TYR A 338 5.20 14.33 -22.31
N LYS A 339 6.29 14.23 -23.09
CA LYS A 339 7.33 15.25 -23.16
C LYS A 339 6.78 16.60 -23.64
N ASN A 340 5.96 16.61 -24.69
CA ASN A 340 5.33 17.83 -25.18
C ASN A 340 4.32 18.38 -24.18
N LEU A 341 3.48 17.52 -23.59
CA LEU A 341 2.53 17.91 -22.57
C LEU A 341 3.23 18.55 -21.35
N SER A 342 4.30 17.93 -20.84
CA SER A 342 5.05 18.45 -19.70
C SER A 342 5.70 19.80 -19.98
N THR A 343 6.14 20.04 -21.22
CA THR A 343 6.67 21.35 -21.64
C THR A 343 5.54 22.42 -21.65
N CYS A 344 4.35 22.05 -22.09
CA CYS A 344 3.21 22.99 -22.12
C CYS A 344 2.65 23.27 -20.71
N LEU A 345 2.95 22.39 -19.73
CA LEU A 345 2.46 22.51 -18.34
C LEU A 345 3.55 23.00 -17.38
N GLU A 346 4.60 23.65 -17.88
CA GLU A 346 5.71 24.13 -17.04
C GLU A 346 5.30 25.12 -15.94
N ASP A 347 4.25 25.88 -16.17
CA ASP A 347 3.65 26.84 -15.24
C ASP A 347 2.75 26.15 -14.18
N VAL A 348 2.26 24.95 -14.46
CA VAL A 348 1.38 24.16 -13.59
C VAL A 348 2.17 23.18 -12.73
N VAL A 349 3.27 22.63 -13.27
CA VAL A 349 4.14 21.69 -12.56
C VAL A 349 4.89 22.41 -11.45
N TRP A 350 4.76 21.89 -10.25
CA TRP A 350 5.47 22.43 -9.11
C TRP A 350 6.96 22.09 -9.18
N LYS A 351 7.80 23.07 -9.47
CA LYS A 351 9.26 22.97 -9.54
C LYS A 351 9.89 23.48 -8.24
N THR A 352 11.03 22.92 -7.89
CA THR A 352 11.83 23.36 -6.74
C THR A 352 12.79 24.47 -7.13
N GLU A 353 13.32 25.21 -6.14
CA GLU A 353 14.34 26.25 -6.38
C GLU A 353 15.65 25.66 -6.94
N GLU A 354 15.98 24.40 -6.58
CA GLU A 354 17.13 23.66 -7.10
C GLU A 354 16.95 23.27 -8.58
N ASP A 355 15.72 22.96 -9.00
CA ASP A 355 15.42 22.67 -10.41
C ASP A 355 15.49 23.93 -11.28
N MET A 356 15.19 25.11 -10.71
CA MET A 356 15.30 26.38 -11.42
C MET A 356 16.75 26.88 -11.55
N GLN A 357 17.68 26.41 -10.71
CA GLN A 357 19.10 26.74 -10.81
C GLN A 357 19.87 25.88 -11.82
N LYS A 358 19.34 24.71 -12.20
CA LYS A 358 19.94 23.82 -13.21
C LYS A 358 19.63 24.20 -14.66
N VAL A 359 18.79 25.19 -14.90
CA VAL A 359 18.33 25.64 -16.22
C VAL A 359 19.00 26.98 -16.63
N LYS A 360 19.95 27.49 -15.83
CA LYS A 360 20.78 28.66 -16.20
C LYS A 360 22.15 28.27 -16.67
#